data_57d3048939b03e4f63ca5784d2ec6edc
#
_entry.id   57d3048939b03e4f63ca5784d2ec6edc
#
_cell.length_a   1.000
_cell.length_b   1.000
_cell.length_c   1.000
_cell.angle_alpha   90.00
_cell.angle_beta   90.00
_cell.angle_gamma   90.00
#
_symmetry.space_group_name_H-M   'P 1'
#
loop_
_entity.id
_entity.type
_entity.pdbx_description
1 polymer ?
#
loop_
_entity_poly.entity_id
_entity_poly.type
_entity_poly.pdbx_seq_one_letter_code
_entity_poly.pdbx_strand_id
1 'polypeptide(L)'
;QIHFAITLRPMNQILQGFEINSVTWFTVSWALAIAIYFKFTRIWTLRNLDLIFLLGMTPAWMFLEQSRASDTDVYLNRFGYIWLFSGTFWWLVRMLMDPMLRRRPQLDANINPSGMTVLGTALLAFLIVEAAIGPVGESGVAAVEEAGDWLQRSPQSSAEIPSHLYQAVSEKKTGLQFGPAWPLLHMVVAIPSRALVTSDLVSNQAVAPDQEVVQVAEPEISQIAARTTAILGHVAIIFGLVLAAYWHYGNLVLGLTIAVLYLLLPYAVFHAARTDHVLVGALLLWSVVV
;
A
#
# COMPACT_ATOMS: atom_id res chain seq x y z
N GLN A 1 -27.85 -16.88 28.63
CA GLN A 1 -27.60 -16.23 27.33
C GLN A 1 -26.36 -15.35 27.47
N ILE A 2 -25.22 -15.83 26.93
CA ILE A 2 -23.95 -15.13 26.99
C ILE A 2 -23.92 -14.22 25.76
N HIS A 3 -24.04 -12.91 25.99
CA HIS A 3 -23.88 -11.90 24.95
C HIS A 3 -22.41 -11.86 24.50
N PHE A 4 -22.13 -12.37 23.32
CA PHE A 4 -20.88 -12.12 22.60
C PHE A 4 -20.99 -10.75 21.91
N ALA A 5 -20.86 -9.68 22.68
CA ALA A 5 -20.53 -8.38 22.10
C ALA A 5 -19.05 -8.42 21.74
N ILE A 6 -18.72 -8.72 20.48
CA ILE A 6 -17.38 -8.55 19.93
C ILE A 6 -17.14 -7.04 19.82
N THR A 7 -16.76 -6.43 20.92
CA THR A 7 -16.22 -5.09 20.92
C THR A 7 -14.81 -5.16 20.33
N LEU A 8 -14.60 -4.58 19.15
CA LEU A 8 -13.26 -4.42 18.51
C LEU A 8 -12.26 -3.64 19.41
N ARG A 9 -12.71 -3.02 20.49
CA ARG A 9 -11.88 -2.32 21.48
C ARG A 9 -10.76 -3.15 22.13
N PRO A 10 -10.95 -4.43 22.52
CA PRO A 10 -9.86 -5.17 23.15
C PRO A 10 -8.74 -5.54 22.19
N MET A 11 -9.01 -5.66 20.87
CA MET A 11 -8.00 -6.03 19.89
C MET A 11 -7.01 -4.88 19.65
N ASN A 12 -7.48 -3.64 19.60
CA ASN A 12 -6.58 -2.47 19.51
C ASN A 12 -5.65 -2.35 20.72
N GLN A 13 -6.11 -2.66 21.93
CA GLN A 13 -5.26 -2.61 23.14
C GLN A 13 -4.20 -3.73 23.16
N ILE A 14 -4.49 -4.91 22.65
CA ILE A 14 -3.53 -6.01 22.56
C ILE A 14 -2.47 -5.71 21.50
N LEU A 15 -2.85 -5.07 20.39
CA LEU A 15 -1.95 -4.78 19.27
C LEU A 15 -1.11 -3.51 19.49
N GLN A 16 -1.54 -2.55 20.31
CA GLN A 16 -0.76 -1.35 20.65
C GLN A 16 0.62 -1.63 21.28
N GLY A 17 0.80 -2.82 21.88
CA GLY A 17 2.10 -3.25 22.38
C GLY A 17 3.06 -3.82 21.33
N PHE A 18 2.61 -3.99 20.08
CA PHE A 18 3.38 -4.57 18.98
C PHE A 18 3.79 -3.52 17.92
N GLU A 19 3.64 -2.23 18.19
CA GLU A 19 4.13 -1.20 17.28
C GLU A 19 5.65 -1.32 17.13
N ILE A 20 6.08 -1.83 15.99
CA ILE A 20 7.50 -1.88 15.64
C ILE A 20 7.93 -0.49 15.19
N ASN A 21 8.91 0.09 15.89
CA ASN A 21 9.52 1.36 15.50
C ASN A 21 10.02 1.27 14.04
N SER A 22 9.73 2.31 13.25
CA SER A 22 10.09 2.41 11.84
C SER A 22 11.58 2.13 11.58
N VAL A 23 12.46 2.60 12.45
CA VAL A 23 13.92 2.37 12.35
C VAL A 23 14.26 0.90 12.59
N THR A 24 13.61 0.25 13.55
CA THR A 24 13.80 -1.17 13.83
C THR A 24 13.35 -2.02 12.66
N TRP A 25 12.17 -1.75 12.11
CA TRP A 25 11.68 -2.47 10.94
C TRP A 25 12.60 -2.27 9.74
N PHE A 26 13.01 -1.04 9.47
CA PHE A 26 13.97 -0.74 8.41
C PHE A 26 15.24 -1.57 8.54
N THR A 27 15.84 -1.61 9.73
CA THR A 27 17.09 -2.35 9.97
C THR A 27 16.90 -3.85 9.81
N VAL A 28 15.83 -4.41 10.38
CA VAL A 28 15.53 -5.85 10.30
C VAL A 28 15.23 -6.28 8.86
N SER A 29 14.39 -5.53 8.15
CA SER A 29 14.02 -5.85 6.77
C SER A 29 15.22 -5.75 5.82
N TRP A 30 16.12 -4.77 6.02
CA TRP A 30 17.38 -4.66 5.30
C TRP A 30 18.30 -5.85 5.55
N ALA A 31 18.49 -6.21 6.83
CA ALA A 31 19.31 -7.35 7.20
C ALA A 31 18.76 -8.65 6.59
N LEU A 32 17.44 -8.86 6.65
CA LEU A 32 16.79 -10.02 6.05
C LEU A 32 16.92 -10.02 4.52
N ALA A 33 16.68 -8.88 3.86
CA ALA A 33 16.84 -8.79 2.41
C ALA A 33 18.28 -9.08 1.97
N ILE A 34 19.27 -8.57 2.67
CA ILE A 34 20.68 -8.89 2.40
C ILE A 34 20.96 -10.36 2.66
N ALA A 35 20.54 -10.93 3.77
CA ALA A 35 20.77 -12.34 4.09
C ALA A 35 20.16 -13.28 3.04
N ILE A 36 18.98 -12.94 2.53
CA ILE A 36 18.24 -13.78 1.58
C ILE A 36 18.75 -13.61 0.15
N TYR A 37 19.03 -12.40 -0.29
CA TYR A 37 19.25 -12.10 -1.71
C TYR A 37 20.70 -11.80 -2.07
N PHE A 38 21.54 -11.40 -1.12
CA PHE A 38 22.91 -11.02 -1.40
C PHE A 38 23.79 -12.25 -1.69
N LYS A 39 24.59 -12.18 -2.73
CA LYS A 39 25.53 -13.25 -3.12
C LYS A 39 26.89 -13.00 -2.49
N PHE A 40 27.12 -13.56 -1.32
CA PHE A 40 28.35 -13.36 -0.55
C PHE A 40 29.61 -13.90 -1.22
N THR A 41 29.46 -14.92 -2.06
CA THR A 41 30.62 -15.52 -2.80
C THR A 41 31.20 -14.63 -3.88
N ARG A 42 30.41 -13.65 -4.38
CA ARG A 42 30.81 -12.68 -5.41
C ARG A 42 30.20 -11.34 -5.10
N ILE A 43 30.85 -10.54 -4.28
CA ILE A 43 30.32 -9.26 -3.78
C ILE A 43 30.04 -8.27 -4.93
N TRP A 44 30.99 -8.14 -5.86
CA TRP A 44 30.88 -7.23 -7.01
C TRP A 44 30.13 -7.89 -8.18
N THR A 45 28.86 -8.17 -7.97
CA THR A 45 27.98 -8.62 -9.05
C THR A 45 26.92 -7.57 -9.33
N LEU A 46 26.48 -7.47 -10.58
CA LEU A 46 25.41 -6.55 -10.97
C LEU A 46 24.13 -6.79 -10.15
N ARG A 47 23.81 -8.04 -9.84
CA ARG A 47 22.69 -8.42 -8.97
C ARG A 47 22.80 -7.81 -7.57
N ASN A 48 23.97 -7.88 -6.95
CA ASN A 48 24.17 -7.31 -5.61
C ASN A 48 24.10 -5.77 -5.65
N LEU A 49 24.62 -5.16 -6.72
CA LEU A 49 24.47 -3.72 -6.93
C LEU A 49 23.01 -3.33 -7.08
N ASP A 50 22.26 -4.03 -7.93
CA ASP A 50 20.83 -3.80 -8.11
C ASP A 50 20.09 -3.90 -6.78
N LEU A 51 20.38 -4.92 -5.96
CA LEU A 51 19.80 -5.07 -4.63
C LEU A 51 20.14 -3.91 -3.69
N ILE A 52 21.42 -3.51 -3.61
CA ILE A 52 21.86 -2.40 -2.77
C ILE A 52 21.19 -1.08 -3.20
N PHE A 53 21.13 -0.82 -4.51
CA PHE A 53 20.46 0.37 -5.02
C PHE A 53 18.96 0.35 -4.73
N LEU A 54 18.28 -0.80 -4.87
CA LEU A 54 16.88 -0.93 -4.53
C LEU A 54 16.63 -0.66 -3.04
N LEU A 55 17.38 -1.29 -2.18
CA LEU A 55 17.29 -1.05 -0.74
C LEU A 55 17.66 0.39 -0.37
N GLY A 56 18.65 0.95 -1.05
CA GLY A 56 19.10 2.33 -0.86
C GLY A 56 18.07 3.41 -1.22
N MET A 57 16.98 3.08 -1.94
CA MET A 57 15.90 4.04 -2.19
C MET A 57 15.08 4.33 -0.92
N THR A 58 15.00 3.39 0.00
CA THR A 58 14.20 3.57 1.24
C THR A 58 14.69 4.70 2.14
N PRO A 59 16.00 4.88 2.44
CA PRO A 59 16.49 6.01 3.21
C PRO A 59 16.14 7.37 2.58
N ALA A 60 16.20 7.48 1.27
CA ALA A 60 15.85 8.71 0.57
C ALA A 60 14.39 9.12 0.85
N TRP A 61 13.50 8.14 0.79
CA TRP A 61 12.10 8.36 1.13
C TRP A 61 11.92 8.73 2.62
N MET A 62 12.62 8.08 3.55
CA MET A 62 12.57 8.41 4.98
C MET A 62 12.99 9.87 5.23
N PHE A 63 13.99 10.38 4.52
CA PHE A 63 14.39 11.79 4.61
C PHE A 63 13.30 12.75 4.14
N LEU A 64 12.56 12.40 3.07
CA LEU A 64 11.44 13.20 2.60
C LEU A 64 10.30 13.23 3.62
N GLU A 65 9.96 12.09 4.20
CA GLU A 65 8.90 12.01 5.21
C GLU A 65 9.28 12.78 6.48
N GLN A 66 10.53 12.64 6.93
CA GLN A 66 11.05 13.39 8.06
C GLN A 66 11.02 14.92 7.82
N SER A 67 11.38 15.34 6.60
CA SER A 67 11.35 16.77 6.25
C SER A 67 9.92 17.35 6.20
N ARG A 68 8.93 16.54 5.83
CA ARG A 68 7.53 16.93 5.86
C ARG A 68 6.99 17.05 7.28
N ALA A 69 7.43 16.18 8.19
CA ALA A 69 7.01 16.19 9.58
C ALA A 69 7.59 17.38 10.36
N SER A 70 8.75 17.90 9.97
CA SER A 70 9.47 18.97 10.69
C SER A 70 9.59 20.25 9.88
N ASP A 71 8.66 20.64 9.07
CA ASP A 71 8.50 21.88 8.28
C ASP A 71 9.73 22.84 8.11
N THR A 72 10.86 22.48 8.74
CA THR A 72 12.05 23.31 8.90
C THR A 72 13.26 22.82 8.09
N ASP A 73 13.24 21.57 7.58
CA ASP A 73 14.46 20.96 7.06
C ASP A 73 14.52 20.91 5.52
N VAL A 74 14.66 22.09 4.92
CA VAL A 74 14.82 22.26 3.46
C VAL A 74 15.99 21.45 2.91
N TYR A 75 17.06 21.27 3.67
CA TYR A 75 18.24 20.49 3.25
C TYR A 75 17.94 19.01 3.16
N LEU A 76 17.22 18.45 4.14
CA LEU A 76 16.83 17.05 4.17
C LEU A 76 15.89 16.71 3.01
N ASN A 77 14.95 17.61 2.71
CA ASN A 77 14.04 17.50 1.58
C ASN A 77 14.80 17.49 0.24
N ARG A 78 15.68 18.47 0.01
CA ARG A 78 16.50 18.52 -1.21
C ARG A 78 17.39 17.29 -1.36
N PHE A 79 18.01 16.85 -0.29
CA PHE A 79 18.86 15.66 -0.29
C PHE A 79 18.05 14.41 -0.64
N GLY A 80 16.88 14.22 -0.05
CA GLY A 80 15.97 13.13 -0.36
C GLY A 80 15.59 13.08 -1.84
N TYR A 81 15.21 14.22 -2.43
CA TYR A 81 14.88 14.29 -3.85
C TYR A 81 16.11 14.02 -4.75
N ILE A 82 17.27 14.60 -4.47
CA ILE A 82 18.49 14.35 -5.25
C ILE A 82 18.83 12.86 -5.23
N TRP A 83 18.69 12.23 -4.07
CA TRP A 83 18.94 10.79 -3.93
C TRP A 83 17.93 9.95 -4.74
N LEU A 84 16.63 10.25 -4.65
CA LEU A 84 15.59 9.57 -5.44
C LEU A 84 15.80 9.74 -6.95
N PHE A 85 16.08 10.97 -7.40
CA PHE A 85 16.36 11.21 -8.82
C PHE A 85 17.62 10.47 -9.29
N SER A 86 18.68 10.47 -8.50
CA SER A 86 19.91 9.73 -8.82
C SER A 86 19.67 8.24 -8.90
N GLY A 87 18.89 7.67 -7.97
CA GLY A 87 18.51 6.27 -7.98
C GLY A 87 17.60 5.92 -9.17
N THR A 88 16.65 6.77 -9.48
CA THR A 88 15.76 6.60 -10.65
C THR A 88 16.57 6.67 -11.94
N PHE A 89 17.52 7.60 -12.05
CA PHE A 89 18.43 7.69 -13.19
C PHE A 89 19.27 6.43 -13.33
N TRP A 90 19.82 5.90 -12.22
CA TRP A 90 20.53 4.62 -12.22
C TRP A 90 19.65 3.49 -12.78
N TRP A 91 18.42 3.36 -12.32
CA TRP A 91 17.49 2.34 -12.82
C TRP A 91 17.17 2.50 -14.29
N LEU A 92 17.00 3.74 -14.77
CA LEU A 92 16.80 4.02 -16.19
C LEU A 92 18.00 3.55 -17.01
N VAL A 93 19.22 3.91 -16.62
CA VAL A 93 20.46 3.46 -17.28
C VAL A 93 20.56 1.94 -17.23
N ARG A 94 20.24 1.34 -16.08
CA ARG A 94 20.25 -0.10 -15.89
C ARG A 94 19.28 -0.83 -16.83
N MET A 95 18.08 -0.31 -17.00
CA MET A 95 17.09 -0.84 -17.94
C MET A 95 17.55 -0.72 -19.40
N LEU A 96 18.13 0.40 -19.77
CA LEU A 96 18.66 0.61 -21.13
C LEU A 96 19.84 -0.30 -21.43
N MET A 97 20.64 -0.66 -20.42
CA MET A 97 21.78 -1.57 -20.57
C MET A 97 21.37 -3.06 -20.58
N ASP A 98 20.17 -3.40 -20.10
CA ASP A 98 19.73 -4.81 -19.96
C ASP A 98 19.80 -5.61 -21.28
N PRO A 99 19.39 -5.07 -22.46
CA PRO A 99 19.51 -5.76 -23.74
C PRO A 99 20.95 -6.04 -24.16
N MET A 100 21.92 -5.25 -23.65
CA MET A 100 23.35 -5.41 -23.96
C MET A 100 24.01 -6.51 -23.11
N LEU A 101 23.36 -6.94 -22.04
CA LEU A 101 23.89 -7.96 -21.15
C LEU A 101 23.71 -9.35 -21.75
N ARG A 102 24.82 -10.03 -21.97
CA ARG A 102 24.85 -11.41 -22.50
C ARG A 102 24.19 -12.43 -21.57
N ARG A 103 24.15 -12.17 -20.28
CA ARG A 103 23.46 -12.95 -19.26
C ARG A 103 22.73 -11.99 -18.33
N ARG A 104 21.41 -12.05 -18.33
CA ARG A 104 20.60 -11.28 -17.40
C ARG A 104 20.77 -11.83 -15.99
N PRO A 105 21.10 -10.99 -15.00
CA PRO A 105 21.17 -11.44 -13.62
C PRO A 105 19.78 -11.86 -13.15
N GLN A 106 19.64 -13.09 -12.70
CA GLN A 106 18.41 -13.57 -12.07
C GLN A 106 18.45 -13.32 -10.57
N LEU A 107 17.33 -12.94 -10.00
CA LEU A 107 17.18 -12.78 -8.56
C LEU A 107 16.93 -14.17 -7.95
N ASP A 108 17.99 -14.82 -7.50
CA ASP A 108 17.91 -16.08 -6.78
C ASP A 108 17.92 -15.81 -5.28
N ALA A 109 17.15 -16.58 -4.51
CA ALA A 109 17.20 -16.51 -3.05
C ALA A 109 18.20 -17.53 -2.50
N ASN A 110 18.81 -17.22 -1.37
CA ASN A 110 19.67 -18.14 -0.63
C ASN A 110 18.85 -19.18 0.18
N ILE A 111 17.52 -19.05 0.16
CA ILE A 111 16.56 -19.90 0.87
C ILE A 111 15.83 -20.76 -0.16
N ASN A 112 15.43 -21.98 0.22
CA ASN A 112 14.66 -22.87 -0.63
C ASN A 112 13.21 -22.35 -0.86
N PRO A 113 12.52 -22.78 -1.93
CA PRO A 113 11.18 -22.30 -2.25
C PRO A 113 10.14 -22.50 -1.13
N SER A 114 10.23 -23.57 -0.35
CA SER A 114 9.33 -23.83 0.78
C SER A 114 9.55 -22.81 1.90
N GLY A 115 10.81 -22.51 2.23
CA GLY A 115 11.14 -21.47 3.20
C GLY A 115 10.70 -20.08 2.74
N MET A 116 10.80 -19.78 1.43
CA MET A 116 10.31 -18.55 0.84
C MET A 116 8.78 -18.45 0.96
N THR A 117 8.05 -19.55 0.75
CA THR A 117 6.59 -19.55 0.90
C THR A 117 6.18 -19.24 2.34
N VAL A 118 6.81 -19.92 3.32
CA VAL A 118 6.53 -19.68 4.74
C VAL A 118 6.84 -18.24 5.13
N LEU A 119 8.01 -17.73 4.74
CA LEU A 119 8.41 -16.35 5.00
C LEU A 119 7.45 -15.35 4.33
N GLY A 120 7.12 -15.55 3.06
CA GLY A 120 6.20 -14.71 2.32
C GLY A 120 4.80 -14.67 2.95
N THR A 121 4.29 -15.81 3.41
CA THR A 121 3.01 -15.88 4.12
C THR A 121 3.06 -15.11 5.45
N ALA A 122 4.13 -15.26 6.23
CA ALA A 122 4.31 -14.56 7.48
C ALA A 122 4.42 -13.04 7.28
N LEU A 123 5.20 -12.60 6.29
CA LEU A 123 5.36 -11.18 5.94
C LEU A 123 4.05 -10.57 5.40
N LEU A 124 3.28 -11.34 4.60
CA LEU A 124 1.98 -10.90 4.12
C LEU A 124 0.98 -10.76 5.28
N ALA A 125 0.94 -11.71 6.19
CA ALA A 125 0.10 -11.61 7.38
C ALA A 125 0.48 -10.39 8.23
N PHE A 126 1.78 -10.14 8.42
CA PHE A 126 2.28 -8.95 9.10
C PHE A 126 1.84 -7.65 8.38
N LEU A 127 1.99 -7.58 7.06
CA LEU A 127 1.57 -6.42 6.26
C LEU A 127 0.05 -6.17 6.36
N ILE A 128 -0.77 -7.21 6.34
CA ILE A 128 -2.23 -7.10 6.51
C ILE A 128 -2.57 -6.55 7.89
N VAL A 129 -1.91 -7.03 8.94
CA VAL A 129 -2.10 -6.51 10.30
C VAL A 129 -1.72 -5.03 10.36
N GLU A 130 -0.56 -4.66 9.81
CA GLU A 130 -0.10 -3.27 9.78
C GLU A 130 -1.06 -2.37 9.00
N ALA A 131 -1.58 -2.83 7.85
CA ALA A 131 -2.60 -2.11 7.08
C ALA A 131 -3.92 -1.96 7.84
N ALA A 132 -4.27 -2.94 8.68
CA ALA A 132 -5.49 -2.91 9.48
C ALA A 132 -5.42 -1.96 10.69
N ILE A 133 -4.23 -1.80 11.30
CA ILE A 133 -4.06 -0.98 12.52
C ILE A 133 -3.37 0.37 12.25
N GLY A 134 -2.57 0.47 11.20
CA GLY A 134 -1.78 1.65 10.86
C GLY A 134 -2.62 2.88 10.50
N PRO A 135 -1.99 4.06 10.43
CA PRO A 135 -2.67 5.31 10.07
C PRO A 135 -3.12 5.27 8.61
N VAL A 136 -4.40 5.53 8.40
CA VAL A 136 -4.99 5.61 7.05
C VAL A 136 -4.58 6.93 6.39
N GLY A 137 -4.25 6.89 5.10
CA GLY A 137 -3.96 8.11 4.33
C GLY A 137 -5.23 8.94 4.12
N GLU A 138 -5.12 10.26 4.32
CA GLU A 138 -6.25 11.19 4.13
C GLU A 138 -6.83 11.13 2.71
N SER A 139 -5.98 10.92 1.70
CA SER A 139 -6.39 10.77 0.29
C SER A 139 -7.32 9.57 0.05
N GLY A 140 -7.09 8.46 0.77
CA GLY A 140 -7.93 7.27 0.69
C GLY A 140 -9.29 7.49 1.33
N VAL A 141 -9.33 8.10 2.51
CA VAL A 141 -10.57 8.43 3.21
C VAL A 141 -11.42 9.39 2.38
N ALA A 142 -10.80 10.48 1.87
CA ALA A 142 -11.49 11.46 1.03
C ALA A 142 -12.06 10.84 -0.26
N ALA A 143 -11.33 9.90 -0.87
CA ALA A 143 -11.81 9.20 -2.06
C ALA A 143 -13.03 8.31 -1.78
N VAL A 144 -13.07 7.64 -0.62
CA VAL A 144 -14.23 6.84 -0.19
C VAL A 144 -15.43 7.72 0.12
N GLU A 145 -15.22 8.88 0.78
CA GLU A 145 -16.29 9.85 1.06
C GLU A 145 -16.87 10.38 -0.25
N GLU A 146 -16.04 10.77 -1.21
CA GLU A 146 -16.49 11.24 -2.52
C GLU A 146 -17.22 10.14 -3.31
N ALA A 147 -16.74 8.90 -3.26
CA ALA A 147 -17.44 7.75 -3.83
C ALA A 147 -18.83 7.57 -3.19
N GLY A 148 -18.94 7.83 -1.88
CA GLY A 148 -20.20 7.84 -1.15
C GLY A 148 -21.17 8.91 -1.61
N ASP A 149 -20.68 10.13 -1.78
CA ASP A 149 -21.46 11.25 -2.28
C ASP A 149 -22.00 10.97 -3.70
N TRP A 150 -21.20 10.32 -4.55
CA TRP A 150 -21.65 9.94 -5.89
C TRP A 150 -22.77 8.90 -5.88
N LEU A 151 -22.72 7.95 -4.93
CA LEU A 151 -23.79 6.96 -4.77
C LEU A 151 -25.10 7.55 -4.26
N GLN A 152 -25.04 8.63 -3.47
CA GLN A 152 -26.21 9.29 -2.89
C GLN A 152 -26.85 10.32 -3.86
N ARG A 153 -26.10 10.78 -4.88
CA ARG A 153 -26.63 11.72 -5.86
C ARG A 153 -27.72 11.05 -6.70
N SER A 154 -28.94 11.62 -6.62
CA SER A 154 -30.06 11.17 -7.45
C SER A 154 -29.79 11.39 -8.94
N PRO A 155 -30.19 10.46 -9.84
CA PRO A 155 -30.01 10.59 -11.30
C PRO A 155 -30.64 11.87 -11.91
N GLN A 156 -31.57 12.51 -11.21
CA GLN A 156 -32.22 13.73 -11.65
C GLN A 156 -31.32 14.96 -11.65
N SER A 157 -30.18 14.93 -10.94
CA SER A 157 -29.21 16.04 -10.91
C SER A 157 -28.11 15.89 -11.98
N SER A 158 -28.16 14.86 -12.80
CA SER A 158 -27.08 14.48 -13.76
C SER A 158 -27.05 15.28 -15.06
N ALA A 159 -27.99 16.22 -15.29
CA ALA A 159 -28.05 17.00 -16.53
C ALA A 159 -27.03 18.14 -16.63
N GLU A 160 -26.43 18.54 -15.52
CA GLU A 160 -25.33 19.49 -15.49
C GLU A 160 -24.14 18.83 -14.75
N ILE A 161 -23.05 18.58 -15.45
CA ILE A 161 -21.74 18.41 -14.79
C ILE A 161 -21.47 19.78 -14.16
N PRO A 162 -21.69 19.94 -12.86
CA PRO A 162 -21.65 21.26 -12.31
C PRO A 162 -20.24 21.80 -12.40
N SER A 163 -20.09 23.02 -12.94
CA SER A 163 -18.85 23.80 -12.90
C SER A 163 -18.26 23.92 -11.49
N HIS A 164 -19.06 23.73 -10.44
CA HIS A 164 -18.60 23.64 -9.04
C HIS A 164 -17.87 22.33 -8.70
N LEU A 165 -17.95 21.26 -9.50
CA LEU A 165 -17.02 20.13 -9.34
C LEU A 165 -15.58 20.56 -9.60
N TYR A 166 -15.33 21.43 -10.58
CA TYR A 166 -14.01 22.02 -10.79
C TYR A 166 -13.64 23.02 -9.69
N GLN A 167 -14.60 23.74 -9.10
CA GLN A 167 -14.36 24.64 -7.97
C GLN A 167 -14.17 23.89 -6.65
N ALA A 168 -14.95 22.83 -6.37
CA ALA A 168 -14.75 21.98 -5.21
C ALA A 168 -13.40 21.25 -5.24
N VAL A 169 -12.89 20.91 -6.44
CA VAL A 169 -11.52 20.41 -6.66
C VAL A 169 -10.47 21.44 -6.24
N SER A 170 -10.76 22.73 -6.45
CA SER A 170 -9.84 23.81 -6.07
C SER A 170 -9.85 24.12 -4.57
N GLU A 171 -10.98 23.91 -3.89
CA GLU A 171 -11.14 24.24 -2.47
C GLU A 171 -10.94 23.02 -1.53
N LYS A 172 -11.36 21.80 -1.94
CA LYS A 172 -11.13 20.56 -1.20
C LYS A 172 -9.92 19.80 -1.78
N LYS A 173 -8.74 20.13 -1.30
CA LYS A 173 -7.41 19.73 -1.82
C LYS A 173 -7.09 18.23 -1.88
N THR A 174 -7.98 17.29 -1.62
CA THR A 174 -7.53 15.91 -1.32
C THR A 174 -8.11 14.79 -2.19
N GLY A 175 -9.35 14.84 -2.65
CA GLY A 175 -10.00 13.68 -3.29
C GLY A 175 -9.69 13.51 -4.79
N LEU A 176 -9.61 14.61 -5.54
CA LEU A 176 -9.46 14.60 -7.01
C LEU A 176 -8.02 14.78 -7.50
N GLN A 177 -7.04 14.75 -6.60
CA GLN A 177 -5.61 14.84 -6.97
C GLN A 177 -5.18 13.78 -7.99
N PHE A 178 -5.84 12.63 -7.99
CA PHE A 178 -5.56 11.50 -8.88
C PHE A 178 -6.58 11.35 -10.02
N GLY A 179 -7.48 12.31 -10.20
CA GLY A 179 -8.48 12.31 -11.25
C GLY A 179 -9.79 11.57 -10.89
N PRO A 180 -10.81 11.63 -11.77
CA PRO A 180 -12.16 11.12 -11.47
C PRO A 180 -12.26 9.58 -11.38
N ALA A 181 -11.30 8.86 -11.90
CA ALA A 181 -11.24 7.41 -11.77
C ALA A 181 -10.88 6.94 -10.33
N TRP A 182 -10.28 7.82 -9.54
CA TRP A 182 -9.82 7.49 -8.19
C TRP A 182 -10.96 7.13 -7.23
N PRO A 183 -12.03 7.95 -7.08
CA PRO A 183 -13.20 7.57 -6.29
C PRO A 183 -13.90 6.30 -6.83
N LEU A 184 -13.92 6.07 -8.14
CA LEU A 184 -14.51 4.86 -8.73
C LEU A 184 -13.82 3.58 -8.27
N LEU A 185 -12.49 3.58 -8.17
CA LEU A 185 -11.75 2.43 -7.65
C LEU A 185 -12.13 2.13 -6.18
N HIS A 186 -12.31 3.17 -5.37
CA HIS A 186 -12.70 3.01 -3.97
C HIS A 186 -14.17 2.59 -3.83
N MET A 187 -15.04 2.94 -4.79
CA MET A 187 -16.47 2.57 -4.80
C MET A 187 -16.66 1.04 -4.77
N VAL A 188 -15.81 0.28 -5.44
CA VAL A 188 -15.86 -1.18 -5.50
C VAL A 188 -15.80 -1.79 -4.10
N VAL A 189 -15.03 -1.18 -3.19
CA VAL A 189 -14.88 -1.65 -1.81
C VAL A 189 -15.84 -0.93 -0.85
N ALA A 190 -16.16 0.34 -1.13
CA ALA A 190 -17.05 1.14 -0.28
C ALA A 190 -18.47 0.58 -0.25
N ILE A 191 -18.99 0.08 -1.38
CA ILE A 191 -20.34 -0.50 -1.45
C ILE A 191 -20.52 -1.68 -0.49
N PRO A 192 -19.71 -2.75 -0.54
CA PRO A 192 -19.85 -3.87 0.38
C PRO A 192 -19.55 -3.49 1.83
N SER A 193 -18.62 -2.58 2.08
CA SER A 193 -18.29 -2.12 3.43
C SER A 193 -19.47 -1.39 4.08
N ARG A 194 -20.19 -0.54 3.33
CA ARG A 194 -21.42 0.11 3.79
C ARG A 194 -22.51 -0.89 4.09
N ALA A 195 -22.73 -1.87 3.22
CA ALA A 195 -23.76 -2.90 3.42
C ALA A 195 -23.52 -3.71 4.71
N LEU A 196 -22.25 -4.07 5.00
CA LEU A 196 -21.88 -4.81 6.20
C LEU A 196 -22.10 -3.98 7.48
N VAL A 197 -21.60 -2.74 7.51
CA VAL A 197 -21.74 -1.87 8.69
C VAL A 197 -23.21 -1.51 8.94
N THR A 198 -23.98 -1.24 7.87
CA THR A 198 -25.41 -0.92 8.02
C THR A 198 -26.22 -2.12 8.57
N SER A 199 -25.86 -3.35 8.16
CA SER A 199 -26.53 -4.56 8.68
C SER A 199 -26.27 -4.76 10.17
N ASP A 200 -25.06 -4.50 10.65
CA ASP A 200 -24.70 -4.59 12.07
C ASP A 200 -25.39 -3.51 12.91
N LEU A 201 -25.47 -2.28 12.38
CA LEU A 201 -26.18 -1.20 13.07
C LEU A 201 -27.67 -1.47 13.18
N VAL A 202 -28.32 -1.96 12.13
CA VAL A 202 -29.75 -2.34 12.15
C VAL A 202 -30.00 -3.48 13.16
N SER A 203 -29.08 -4.44 13.23
CA SER A 203 -29.16 -5.54 14.21
C SER A 203 -29.05 -5.04 15.65
N ASN A 204 -28.22 -4.02 15.90
CA ASN A 204 -28.03 -3.47 17.26
C ASN A 204 -29.02 -2.40 17.64
N GLN A 205 -29.68 -1.70 16.69
CA GLN A 205 -30.71 -0.69 16.94
C GLN A 205 -32.07 -1.27 17.40
N ALA A 206 -32.28 -2.56 17.22
CA ALA A 206 -33.48 -3.20 17.83
C ALA A 206 -33.55 -3.06 19.37
N VAL A 207 -32.54 -2.46 19.99
CA VAL A 207 -32.38 -2.30 21.44
C VAL A 207 -32.52 -0.86 21.93
N ALA A 208 -32.39 0.19 21.09
CA ALA A 208 -32.48 1.59 21.54
C ALA A 208 -32.99 2.55 20.44
N PRO A 209 -34.24 3.03 20.48
CA PRO A 209 -34.86 3.81 19.40
C PRO A 209 -34.49 5.30 19.32
N ASP A 210 -33.69 5.87 20.23
CA ASP A 210 -33.58 7.34 20.39
C ASP A 210 -32.21 7.97 20.14
N GLN A 211 -31.27 7.31 19.47
CA GLN A 211 -29.98 7.94 19.18
C GLN A 211 -29.72 8.14 17.67
N GLU A 212 -29.26 9.33 17.34
CA GLU A 212 -28.83 9.84 16.03
C GLU A 212 -27.60 9.08 15.51
N VAL A 213 -27.78 7.79 15.19
CA VAL A 213 -26.71 6.79 14.92
C VAL A 213 -26.08 6.97 13.54
N VAL A 214 -26.74 7.69 12.62
CA VAL A 214 -26.32 7.79 11.23
C VAL A 214 -25.05 8.64 11.04
N GLN A 215 -24.83 9.66 11.86
CA GLN A 215 -23.67 10.57 11.69
C GLN A 215 -22.35 10.00 12.23
N VAL A 216 -22.37 9.05 13.15
CA VAL A 216 -21.15 8.47 13.75
C VAL A 216 -20.54 7.37 12.88
N ALA A 217 -21.33 6.73 12.04
CA ALA A 217 -20.89 5.57 11.25
C ALA A 217 -20.11 5.92 9.97
N GLU A 218 -20.32 7.08 9.37
CA GLU A 218 -19.69 7.47 8.09
C GLU A 218 -18.14 7.51 8.15
N PRO A 219 -17.49 8.15 9.14
CA PRO A 219 -16.02 8.19 9.21
C PRO A 219 -15.40 6.81 9.49
N GLU A 220 -16.09 5.92 10.18
CA GLU A 220 -15.63 4.55 10.41
C GLU A 220 -15.72 3.72 9.12
N ILE A 221 -16.79 3.87 8.35
CA ILE A 221 -16.98 3.18 7.07
C ILE A 221 -15.89 3.59 6.08
N SER A 222 -15.59 4.89 5.97
CA SER A 222 -14.57 5.37 5.05
C SER A 222 -13.17 4.88 5.42
N GLN A 223 -12.84 4.80 6.70
CA GLN A 223 -11.58 4.23 7.16
C GLN A 223 -11.47 2.72 6.86
N ILE A 224 -12.52 1.95 7.15
CA ILE A 224 -12.55 0.50 6.88
C ILE A 224 -12.42 0.25 5.38
N ALA A 225 -13.16 0.98 4.55
CA ALA A 225 -13.10 0.85 3.10
C ALA A 225 -11.72 1.23 2.54
N ALA A 226 -11.11 2.30 3.02
CA ALA A 226 -9.77 2.71 2.60
C ALA A 226 -8.72 1.65 2.99
N ARG A 227 -8.75 1.11 4.21
CA ARG A 227 -7.86 0.02 4.65
C ARG A 227 -8.04 -1.24 3.81
N THR A 228 -9.29 -1.65 3.59
CA THR A 228 -9.59 -2.83 2.76
C THR A 228 -9.09 -2.64 1.33
N THR A 229 -9.23 -1.45 0.76
CA THR A 229 -8.71 -1.10 -0.56
C THR A 229 -7.18 -1.19 -0.60
N ALA A 230 -6.48 -0.72 0.44
CA ALA A 230 -5.03 -0.82 0.54
C ALA A 230 -4.57 -2.30 0.62
N ILE A 231 -5.22 -3.11 1.46
CA ILE A 231 -4.93 -4.55 1.58
C ILE A 231 -5.12 -5.25 0.23
N LEU A 232 -6.24 -5.01 -0.46
CA LEU A 232 -6.48 -5.57 -1.79
C LEU A 232 -5.45 -5.11 -2.81
N GLY A 233 -5.00 -3.85 -2.73
CA GLY A 233 -3.92 -3.32 -3.56
C GLY A 233 -2.59 -4.06 -3.35
N HIS A 234 -2.19 -4.32 -2.11
CA HIS A 234 -1.00 -5.13 -1.81
C HIS A 234 -1.12 -6.57 -2.32
N VAL A 235 -2.26 -7.19 -2.11
CA VAL A 235 -2.54 -8.54 -2.63
C VAL A 235 -2.45 -8.53 -4.16
N ALA A 236 -3.02 -7.53 -4.83
CA ALA A 236 -2.93 -7.38 -6.28
C ALA A 236 -1.48 -7.21 -6.76
N ILE A 237 -0.64 -6.46 -6.05
CA ILE A 237 0.80 -6.32 -6.36
C ILE A 237 1.49 -7.68 -6.26
N ILE A 238 1.29 -8.41 -5.16
CA ILE A 238 1.93 -9.72 -4.94
C ILE A 238 1.54 -10.71 -6.04
N PHE A 239 0.24 -10.81 -6.34
CA PHE A 239 -0.25 -11.66 -7.43
C PHE A 239 0.29 -11.22 -8.79
N GLY A 240 0.29 -9.92 -9.07
CA GLY A 240 0.83 -9.35 -10.30
C GLY A 240 2.31 -9.66 -10.49
N LEU A 241 3.14 -9.56 -9.43
CA LEU A 241 4.56 -9.92 -9.48
C LEU A 241 4.78 -11.41 -9.79
N VAL A 242 4.02 -12.27 -9.13
CA VAL A 242 4.10 -13.73 -9.35
C VAL A 242 3.65 -14.06 -10.78
N LEU A 243 2.58 -13.45 -11.24
CA LEU A 243 2.02 -13.69 -12.56
C LEU A 243 2.92 -13.16 -13.67
N ALA A 244 3.48 -11.95 -13.50
CA ALA A 244 4.47 -11.37 -14.42
C ALA A 244 5.69 -12.29 -14.57
N ALA A 245 6.22 -12.81 -13.47
CA ALA A 245 7.35 -13.73 -13.51
C ALA A 245 6.99 -15.06 -14.19
N TYR A 246 5.81 -15.57 -13.96
CA TYR A 246 5.32 -16.78 -14.63
C TYR A 246 5.13 -16.57 -16.14
N TRP A 247 4.47 -15.51 -16.57
CA TRP A 247 4.20 -15.28 -17.99
C TRP A 247 5.42 -14.87 -18.81
N HIS A 248 6.28 -14.03 -18.25
CA HIS A 248 7.44 -13.52 -18.99
C HIS A 248 8.69 -14.41 -18.88
N TYR A 249 8.81 -15.18 -17.80
CA TYR A 249 10.01 -15.99 -17.54
C TYR A 249 9.71 -17.49 -17.36
N GLY A 250 8.43 -17.90 -17.30
CA GLY A 250 8.05 -19.29 -17.05
C GLY A 250 8.46 -19.81 -15.66
N ASN A 251 8.69 -18.92 -14.69
CA ASN A 251 9.33 -19.28 -13.42
C ASN A 251 8.55 -18.73 -12.20
N LEU A 252 7.74 -19.59 -11.58
CA LEU A 252 6.99 -19.26 -10.36
C LEU A 252 7.91 -18.98 -9.15
N VAL A 253 9.06 -19.66 -9.06
CA VAL A 253 10.00 -19.43 -7.95
C VAL A 253 10.57 -18.04 -8.01
N LEU A 254 10.87 -17.54 -9.21
CA LEU A 254 11.29 -16.14 -9.41
C LEU A 254 10.19 -15.18 -8.97
N GLY A 255 8.93 -15.46 -9.31
CA GLY A 255 7.79 -14.65 -8.89
C GLY A 255 7.64 -14.57 -7.38
N LEU A 256 7.72 -15.72 -6.72
CA LEU A 256 7.70 -15.79 -5.26
C LEU A 256 8.87 -15.01 -4.63
N THR A 257 10.06 -15.15 -5.23
CA THR A 257 11.27 -14.43 -4.78
C THR A 257 11.09 -12.92 -4.85
N ILE A 258 10.52 -12.40 -5.96
CA ILE A 258 10.27 -10.96 -6.13
C ILE A 258 9.15 -10.49 -5.18
N ALA A 259 8.11 -11.29 -4.99
CA ALA A 259 7.02 -10.97 -4.08
C ALA A 259 7.50 -10.86 -2.62
N VAL A 260 8.35 -11.79 -2.18
CA VAL A 260 8.96 -11.72 -0.83
C VAL A 260 9.89 -10.52 -0.71
N LEU A 261 10.65 -10.18 -1.75
CA LEU A 261 11.47 -8.97 -1.74
C LEU A 261 10.59 -7.71 -1.60
N TYR A 262 9.46 -7.63 -2.31
CA TYR A 262 8.49 -6.55 -2.15
C TYR A 262 7.99 -6.42 -0.71
N LEU A 263 7.63 -7.55 -0.07
CA LEU A 263 7.17 -7.58 1.32
C LEU A 263 8.26 -7.19 2.33
N LEU A 264 9.53 -7.41 1.98
CA LEU A 264 10.69 -6.99 2.78
C LEU A 264 11.05 -5.52 2.57
N LEU A 265 10.54 -4.84 1.53
CA LEU A 265 10.80 -3.42 1.37
C LEU A 265 10.14 -2.64 2.50
N PRO A 266 10.90 -1.85 3.29
CA PRO A 266 10.34 -1.06 4.38
C PRO A 266 9.22 -0.13 3.92
N TYR A 267 9.31 0.38 2.69
CA TYR A 267 8.30 1.21 2.07
C TYR A 267 6.91 0.56 2.03
N ALA A 268 6.82 -0.74 1.74
CA ALA A 268 5.56 -1.45 1.67
C ALA A 268 4.82 -1.45 3.03
N VAL A 269 5.55 -1.59 4.13
CA VAL A 269 5.00 -1.59 5.49
C VAL A 269 4.65 -0.18 5.95
N PHE A 270 5.52 0.81 5.71
CA PHE A 270 5.26 2.20 6.12
C PHE A 270 4.05 2.82 5.42
N HIS A 271 3.70 2.33 4.24
CA HIS A 271 2.54 2.75 3.47
C HIS A 271 1.44 1.70 3.40
N ALA A 272 1.44 0.74 4.31
CA ALA A 272 0.52 -0.40 4.26
C ALA A 272 -0.96 0.01 4.19
N ALA A 273 -1.37 1.08 4.88
CA ALA A 273 -2.74 1.61 4.87
C ALA A 273 -2.95 2.82 3.93
N ARG A 274 -1.96 3.19 3.11
CA ARG A 274 -2.04 4.35 2.20
C ARG A 274 -2.39 3.91 0.78
N THR A 275 -3.64 4.07 0.39
CA THR A 275 -4.16 3.66 -0.92
C THR A 275 -3.51 4.37 -2.09
N ASP A 276 -3.17 5.66 -1.96
CA ASP A 276 -2.52 6.49 -2.97
C ASP A 276 -1.19 5.91 -3.47
N HIS A 277 -0.40 5.32 -2.58
CA HIS A 277 0.86 4.68 -2.95
C HIS A 277 0.66 3.26 -3.51
N VAL A 278 -0.22 2.49 -2.90
CA VAL A 278 -0.40 1.06 -3.20
C VAL A 278 -1.17 0.85 -4.50
N LEU A 279 -2.27 1.57 -4.71
CA LEU A 279 -3.10 1.39 -5.92
C LEU A 279 -2.38 1.84 -7.18
N VAL A 280 -1.62 2.94 -7.14
CA VAL A 280 -0.83 3.38 -8.30
C VAL A 280 0.19 2.31 -8.68
N GLY A 281 0.89 1.73 -7.69
CA GLY A 281 1.82 0.62 -7.92
C GLY A 281 1.13 -0.62 -8.51
N ALA A 282 -0.04 -0.99 -7.98
CA ALA A 282 -0.85 -2.10 -8.50
C ALA A 282 -1.28 -1.86 -9.95
N LEU A 283 -1.83 -0.69 -10.26
CA LEU A 283 -2.29 -0.34 -11.61
C LEU A 283 -1.15 -0.35 -12.63
N LEU A 284 0.01 0.24 -12.27
CA LEU A 284 1.20 0.22 -13.13
C LEU A 284 1.69 -1.20 -13.38
N LEU A 285 1.76 -2.05 -12.35
CA LEU A 285 2.16 -3.44 -12.50
C LEU A 285 1.20 -4.21 -13.42
N TRP A 286 -0.11 -4.08 -13.18
CA TRP A 286 -1.11 -4.79 -13.99
C TRP A 286 -1.18 -4.28 -15.42
N SER A 287 -0.86 -3.01 -15.69
CA SER A 287 -0.75 -2.50 -17.07
C SER A 287 0.39 -3.15 -17.87
N VAL A 288 1.40 -3.71 -17.17
CA VAL A 288 2.52 -4.45 -17.80
C VAL A 288 2.21 -5.95 -17.89
N VAL A 289 1.40 -6.47 -16.98
CA VAL A 289 1.04 -7.90 -16.91
C VAL A 289 0.01 -8.27 -17.98
N VAL A 290 -0.96 -7.37 -18.25
CA VAL A 290 -2.03 -7.57 -19.24
C VAL A 290 -1.60 -7.12 -20.63
#